data_700ee8df06eb4b4d43a8c132ec8181cd
#
_entry.id   700ee8df06eb4b4d43a8c132ec8181cd
#
_cell.length_a   1.000
_cell.length_b   1.000
_cell.length_c   1.000
_cell.angle_alpha   90.00
_cell.angle_beta   90.00
_cell.angle_gamma   90.00
#
_symmetry.space_group_name_H-M   'P 1'
#
loop_
_entity.id
_entity.type
_entity.pdbx_description
1 polymer ?
#
loop_
_entity_poly.entity_id
_entity_poly.type
_entity_poly.pdbx_seq_one_letter_code
_entity_poly.pdbx_strand_id
1 'polypeptide(L)'
;VYILEAYNYNYVLGNTKVKFDAYGIIKKIEGTPEVIIGDNLLQRKGEDKKDYTLEGAEKESLMKYIATKNFIKVVPENAEAKEILSTYQKEKAELGKQIVGKVEVVVPGGSENRIPNATNPNGSYAASLVTEAFLYKLQTMGTGNVDMFLQNAGGVRTAIPAGEFSYDTGYNLLPFANTLYVFSMSGAEIKQVMEEGMENALKEGGSTGSFPYGAAIRYEATKSGVLGTRIKKIEVKDRTTGEWKPLDLAKTYKIGTNSYLAGGKDGWVTFGKIKDTRGGTDTYIDYAKAFIDYVADKKSITIPTTTNVKYDFNK
;
A
#
# COMPACT_ATOMS: atom_id res chain seq x y z
N VAL A 1 16.64 0.54 28.37
CA VAL A 1 16.10 1.26 27.21
C VAL A 1 14.59 1.38 27.40
N TYR A 2 14.06 2.61 27.28
CA TYR A 2 12.61 2.86 27.32
C TYR A 2 12.15 3.14 25.90
N ILE A 3 11.06 2.47 25.49
CA ILE A 3 10.44 2.64 24.18
C ILE A 3 9.08 3.27 24.42
N LEU A 4 8.82 4.42 23.81
CA LEU A 4 7.56 5.15 23.85
C LEU A 4 6.98 5.14 22.46
N GLU A 5 5.78 4.58 22.31
CA GLU A 5 5.07 4.48 21.04
C GLU A 5 3.61 4.89 21.25
N ALA A 6 3.08 5.66 20.34
CA ALA A 6 1.72 6.22 20.39
C ALA A 6 0.84 5.68 19.24
N TYR A 7 0.98 4.40 18.89
CA TYR A 7 0.21 3.76 17.82
C TYR A 7 0.35 4.52 16.48
N ASN A 8 -0.63 4.41 15.58
CA ASN A 8 -0.60 5.03 14.25
C ASN A 8 -1.79 5.99 14.03
N TYR A 9 -1.76 6.73 12.92
CA TYR A 9 -2.85 7.61 12.43
C TYR A 9 -3.34 8.67 13.44
N ASN A 10 -2.50 9.09 14.37
CA ASN A 10 -2.83 10.09 15.41
C ASN A 10 -4.01 9.71 16.34
N TYR A 11 -4.32 8.41 16.46
CA TYR A 11 -5.37 7.96 17.38
C TYR A 11 -4.99 8.03 18.85
N VAL A 12 -3.70 8.02 19.15
CA VAL A 12 -3.19 7.99 20.52
C VAL A 12 -2.20 9.13 20.75
N LEU A 13 -2.34 9.83 21.85
CA LEU A 13 -1.38 10.82 22.34
C LEU A 13 -0.50 10.18 23.42
N GLY A 14 0.81 10.11 23.21
CA GLY A 14 1.79 9.72 24.21
C GLY A 14 2.16 10.90 25.12
N ASN A 15 1.57 11.00 26.30
CA ASN A 15 1.92 12.02 27.28
C ASN A 15 2.79 11.41 28.37
N THR A 16 4.10 11.75 28.37
CA THR A 16 5.08 11.13 29.28
C THR A 16 5.90 12.17 30.01
N LYS A 17 5.96 12.06 31.34
CA LYS A 17 6.84 12.85 32.20
C LYS A 17 8.09 12.05 32.54
N VAL A 18 9.26 12.59 32.23
CA VAL A 18 10.53 11.95 32.52
C VAL A 18 11.29 12.80 33.54
N LYS A 19 11.72 12.20 34.65
CA LYS A 19 12.60 12.83 35.62
C LYS A 19 14.02 12.31 35.46
N PHE A 20 14.95 13.23 35.34
CA PHE A 20 16.38 12.95 35.27
C PHE A 20 17.07 13.34 36.58
N ASP A 21 18.21 12.74 36.89
CA ASP A 21 19.12 13.22 37.91
C ASP A 21 20.09 14.30 37.36
N ALA A 22 20.98 14.77 38.22
CA ALA A 22 21.99 15.81 37.88
C ALA A 22 22.95 15.37 36.75
N TYR A 23 23.04 14.07 36.45
CA TYR A 23 23.92 13.51 35.42
C TYR A 23 23.17 13.14 34.15
N GLY A 24 21.87 13.49 34.03
CA GLY A 24 21.05 13.18 32.87
C GLY A 24 20.54 11.73 32.81
N ILE A 25 20.65 10.98 33.92
CA ILE A 25 20.16 9.60 33.99
C ILE A 25 18.69 9.61 34.37
N ILE A 26 17.88 8.85 33.65
CA ILE A 26 16.46 8.73 33.92
C ILE A 26 16.23 8.05 35.28
N LYS A 27 15.54 8.73 36.17
CA LYS A 27 15.12 8.22 37.49
C LYS A 27 13.68 7.77 37.55
N LYS A 28 12.81 8.40 36.77
CA LYS A 28 11.39 8.07 36.77
C LYS A 28 10.76 8.40 35.44
N ILE A 29 9.92 7.51 34.96
CA ILE A 29 9.04 7.74 33.81
C ILE A 29 7.61 7.50 34.27
N GLU A 30 6.72 8.44 34.00
CA GLU A 30 5.29 8.37 34.26
C GLU A 30 4.57 8.84 33.01
N GLY A 31 3.56 8.11 32.59
CA GLY A 31 2.72 8.49 31.48
C GLY A 31 1.74 7.39 31.12
N THR A 32 0.67 7.80 30.50
CA THR A 32 -0.36 6.89 29.99
C THR A 32 -0.64 7.30 28.54
N PRO A 33 -0.66 6.36 27.60
CA PRO A 33 -1.16 6.67 26.27
C PRO A 33 -2.64 7.01 26.36
N GLU A 34 -3.04 8.12 25.72
CA GLU A 34 -4.41 8.61 25.72
C GLU A 34 -5.00 8.47 24.32
N VAL A 35 -6.11 7.74 24.20
CA VAL A 35 -6.91 7.66 22.98
C VAL A 35 -7.68 8.96 22.84
N ILE A 36 -7.42 9.70 21.76
CA ILE A 36 -8.09 10.97 21.48
C ILE A 36 -9.23 10.74 20.52
N ILE A 37 -10.44 11.12 20.92
CA ILE A 37 -11.64 11.07 20.10
C ILE A 37 -12.35 12.41 20.07
N GLY A 38 -13.03 12.70 18.96
CA GLY A 38 -13.91 13.85 18.85
C GLY A 38 -15.24 13.66 19.58
N ASP A 39 -16.00 14.72 19.71
CA ASP A 39 -17.35 14.72 20.31
C ASP A 39 -18.47 14.35 19.30
N ASN A 40 -18.13 14.28 18.01
CA ASN A 40 -19.00 13.76 16.96
C ASN A 40 -18.84 12.23 16.86
N LEU A 41 -19.59 11.51 17.69
CA LEU A 41 -19.48 10.05 17.77
C LEU A 41 -20.31 9.38 16.67
N LEU A 42 -19.66 8.50 15.91
CA LEU A 42 -20.29 7.71 14.87
C LEU A 42 -20.42 6.25 15.32
N GLN A 43 -21.51 5.63 14.94
CA GLN A 43 -21.75 4.20 15.14
C GLN A 43 -22.04 3.54 13.78
N ARG A 44 -21.40 2.42 13.50
CA ARG A 44 -21.75 1.57 12.37
C ARG A 44 -22.78 0.54 12.81
N LYS A 45 -23.98 0.61 12.23
CA LYS A 45 -25.08 -0.28 12.54
C LYS A 45 -25.42 -1.17 11.33
N GLY A 46 -25.86 -2.40 11.64
CA GLY A 46 -26.47 -3.28 10.66
C GLY A 46 -25.54 -3.80 9.56
N GLU A 47 -26.15 -4.42 8.56
CA GLU A 47 -25.46 -5.02 7.42
C GLU A 47 -25.07 -3.99 6.34
N ASP A 48 -25.68 -2.81 6.33
CA ASP A 48 -25.43 -1.76 5.36
C ASP A 48 -24.06 -1.06 5.51
N LYS A 49 -23.37 -1.31 6.63
CA LYS A 49 -22.05 -0.76 6.99
C LYS A 49 -21.96 0.76 6.93
N LYS A 50 -23.09 1.47 7.03
CA LYS A 50 -23.11 2.94 7.07
C LYS A 50 -22.82 3.43 8.47
N ASP A 51 -22.20 4.61 8.54
CA ASP A 51 -21.94 5.31 9.80
C ASP A 51 -23.12 6.23 10.12
N TYR A 52 -23.61 6.15 11.35
CA TYR A 52 -24.71 6.97 11.86
C TYR A 52 -24.17 7.82 13.02
N THR A 53 -24.55 9.10 13.05
CA THR A 53 -24.23 9.95 14.18
C THR A 53 -25.02 9.49 15.41
N LEU A 54 -24.31 9.31 16.54
CA LEU A 54 -24.95 9.02 17.82
C LEU A 54 -25.55 10.29 18.42
N GLU A 55 -26.81 10.23 18.81
CA GLU A 55 -27.55 11.34 19.41
C GLU A 55 -28.36 10.90 20.64
N GLY A 56 -28.86 11.87 21.40
CA GLY A 56 -29.76 11.62 22.54
C GLY A 56 -29.21 10.69 23.60
N ALA A 57 -30.06 9.84 24.13
CA ALA A 57 -29.76 8.95 25.27
C ALA A 57 -28.64 7.94 24.96
N GLU A 58 -28.50 7.49 23.72
CA GLU A 58 -27.40 6.58 23.33
C GLU A 58 -26.05 7.29 23.42
N LYS A 59 -25.95 8.52 22.91
CA LYS A 59 -24.75 9.34 23.03
C LYS A 59 -24.40 9.62 24.48
N GLU A 60 -25.38 10.02 25.29
CA GLU A 60 -25.18 10.27 26.71
C GLU A 60 -24.69 9.04 27.48
N SER A 61 -25.27 7.87 27.21
CA SER A 61 -24.86 6.61 27.82
C SER A 61 -23.41 6.27 27.47
N LEU A 62 -23.04 6.41 26.20
CA LEU A 62 -21.66 6.16 25.74
C LEU A 62 -20.69 7.18 26.37
N MET A 63 -21.05 8.45 26.43
CA MET A 63 -20.20 9.49 27.04
C MET A 63 -19.98 9.22 28.53
N LYS A 64 -21.00 8.77 29.27
CA LYS A 64 -20.87 8.34 30.67
C LYS A 64 -19.91 7.16 30.80
N TYR A 65 -20.04 6.17 29.92
CA TYR A 65 -19.10 5.03 29.90
C TYR A 65 -17.66 5.47 29.60
N ILE A 66 -17.45 6.30 28.59
CA ILE A 66 -16.12 6.83 28.22
C ILE A 66 -15.50 7.59 29.39
N ALA A 67 -16.28 8.39 30.13
CA ALA A 67 -15.80 9.14 31.28
C ALA A 67 -15.26 8.24 32.42
N THR A 68 -15.64 6.95 32.46
CA THR A 68 -15.04 5.98 33.39
C THR A 68 -13.65 5.50 32.97
N LYS A 69 -13.20 5.82 31.76
CA LYS A 69 -11.91 5.36 31.21
C LYS A 69 -10.88 6.48 31.32
N ASN A 70 -9.84 6.27 32.10
CA ASN A 70 -8.78 7.27 32.32
C ASN A 70 -7.87 7.49 31.10
N PHE A 71 -7.90 6.53 30.13
CA PHE A 71 -7.06 6.55 28.93
C PHE A 71 -7.80 7.03 27.66
N ILE A 72 -9.08 7.42 27.76
CA ILE A 72 -9.84 8.00 26.63
C ILE A 72 -10.13 9.45 26.94
N LYS A 73 -9.82 10.33 26.00
CA LYS A 73 -10.10 11.76 26.07
C LYS A 73 -11.00 12.16 24.93
N VAL A 74 -12.16 12.72 25.25
CA VAL A 74 -13.02 13.38 24.28
C VAL A 74 -12.60 14.84 24.21
N VAL A 75 -12.20 15.30 23.02
CA VAL A 75 -11.76 16.67 22.81
C VAL A 75 -12.55 17.28 21.64
N PRO A 76 -13.00 18.53 21.75
CA PRO A 76 -13.60 19.23 20.62
C PRO A 76 -12.56 19.56 19.56
N GLU A 77 -13.02 19.79 18.34
CA GLU A 77 -12.16 20.28 17.27
C GLU A 77 -11.54 21.64 17.63
N ASN A 78 -10.26 21.80 17.38
CA ASN A 78 -9.60 23.09 17.50
C ASN A 78 -10.01 23.97 16.30
N ALA A 79 -10.64 25.12 16.58
CA ALA A 79 -11.20 25.99 15.54
C ALA A 79 -10.13 26.56 14.58
N GLU A 80 -8.97 26.95 15.12
CA GLU A 80 -7.86 27.51 14.32
C GLU A 80 -7.26 26.42 13.40
N ALA A 81 -7.01 25.22 13.92
CA ALA A 81 -6.54 24.09 13.11
C ALA A 81 -7.55 23.72 12.02
N LYS A 82 -8.85 23.74 12.34
CA LYS A 82 -9.93 23.50 11.38
C LYS A 82 -9.95 24.53 10.27
N GLU A 83 -9.76 25.81 10.59
CA GLU A 83 -9.71 26.89 9.59
C GLU A 83 -8.52 26.71 8.64
N ILE A 84 -7.32 26.44 9.17
CA ILE A 84 -6.14 26.16 8.37
C ILE A 84 -6.39 24.98 7.43
N LEU A 85 -6.89 23.85 7.96
CA LEU A 85 -7.19 22.65 7.18
C LEU A 85 -8.27 22.89 6.12
N SER A 86 -9.27 23.76 6.41
CA SER A 86 -10.38 24.01 5.49
C SER A 86 -9.92 24.59 4.15
N THR A 87 -8.88 25.41 4.15
CA THR A 87 -8.29 25.99 2.93
C THR A 87 -7.74 24.90 2.02
N TYR A 88 -6.91 24.01 2.57
CA TYR A 88 -6.34 22.88 1.81
C TYR A 88 -7.40 21.86 1.40
N GLN A 89 -8.42 21.63 2.22
CA GLN A 89 -9.53 20.73 1.89
C GLN A 89 -10.36 21.22 0.70
N LYS A 90 -10.57 22.56 0.56
CA LYS A 90 -11.25 23.12 -0.61
C LYS A 90 -10.45 22.91 -1.89
N GLU A 91 -9.16 23.25 -1.88
CA GLU A 91 -8.27 23.02 -3.02
C GLU A 91 -8.21 21.53 -3.42
N LYS A 92 -8.05 20.65 -2.43
CA LYS A 92 -8.08 19.20 -2.63
C LYS A 92 -9.40 18.75 -3.24
N ALA A 93 -10.54 19.24 -2.75
CA ALA A 93 -11.87 18.85 -3.24
C ALA A 93 -12.10 19.30 -4.69
N GLU A 94 -11.62 20.47 -5.10
CA GLU A 94 -11.71 20.91 -6.49
C GLU A 94 -10.82 20.08 -7.42
N LEU A 95 -9.57 19.85 -7.05
CA LEU A 95 -8.65 18.99 -7.80
C LEU A 95 -9.18 17.55 -7.86
N GLY A 96 -9.66 17.03 -6.74
CA GLY A 96 -10.15 15.66 -6.61
C GLY A 96 -11.28 15.31 -7.56
N LYS A 97 -12.16 16.29 -7.87
CA LYS A 97 -13.29 16.12 -8.79
C LYS A 97 -12.89 16.07 -10.27
N GLN A 98 -11.68 16.48 -10.62
CA GLN A 98 -11.25 16.49 -12.02
C GLN A 98 -11.24 15.08 -12.59
N ILE A 99 -12.06 14.84 -13.62
CA ILE A 99 -12.15 13.58 -14.34
C ILE A 99 -10.99 13.51 -15.35
N VAL A 100 -10.24 12.41 -15.34
CA VAL A 100 -9.11 12.19 -16.24
C VAL A 100 -9.35 11.07 -17.24
N GLY A 101 -10.35 10.21 -17.00
CA GLY A 101 -10.70 9.11 -17.89
C GLY A 101 -11.90 8.33 -17.40
N LYS A 102 -12.06 7.13 -17.91
CA LYS A 102 -13.18 6.24 -17.61
C LYS A 102 -12.71 4.83 -17.27
N VAL A 103 -13.44 4.16 -16.40
CA VAL A 103 -13.30 2.74 -16.09
C VAL A 103 -14.53 2.00 -16.63
N GLU A 104 -14.33 1.07 -17.54
CA GLU A 104 -15.45 0.42 -18.26
C GLU A 104 -16.24 -0.52 -17.36
N VAL A 105 -15.54 -1.27 -16.51
CA VAL A 105 -16.11 -2.21 -15.54
C VAL A 105 -15.32 -2.13 -14.24
N VAL A 106 -15.94 -2.53 -13.12
CA VAL A 106 -15.24 -2.59 -11.82
C VAL A 106 -13.98 -3.46 -11.96
N VAL A 107 -12.82 -2.92 -11.56
CA VAL A 107 -11.57 -3.68 -11.51
C VAL A 107 -11.38 -4.20 -10.07
N PRO A 108 -11.49 -5.52 -9.84
CA PRO A 108 -11.39 -6.09 -8.49
C PRO A 108 -10.05 -5.80 -7.81
N GLY A 109 -10.10 -5.42 -6.55
CA GLY A 109 -8.94 -5.09 -5.70
C GLY A 109 -9.38 -5.01 -4.24
N GLY A 110 -8.58 -4.36 -3.39
CA GLY A 110 -8.88 -4.24 -1.97
C GLY A 110 -8.26 -5.37 -1.13
N SER A 111 -8.46 -5.27 0.18
CA SER A 111 -7.78 -6.14 1.15
C SER A 111 -8.16 -7.62 1.04
N GLU A 112 -9.39 -7.90 0.66
CA GLU A 112 -9.95 -9.25 0.48
C GLU A 112 -9.43 -9.96 -0.77
N ASN A 113 -8.89 -9.20 -1.73
CA ASN A 113 -8.42 -9.72 -3.01
C ASN A 113 -6.89 -9.76 -3.14
N ARG A 114 -6.13 -9.47 -2.06
CA ARG A 114 -4.67 -9.39 -2.11
C ARG A 114 -3.99 -10.70 -2.49
N ILE A 115 -4.51 -11.80 -2.00
CA ILE A 115 -4.00 -13.15 -2.29
C ILE A 115 -5.07 -13.89 -3.08
N PRO A 116 -4.72 -14.56 -4.20
CA PRO A 116 -5.66 -15.43 -4.89
C PRO A 116 -6.24 -16.51 -3.97
N ASN A 117 -7.52 -16.81 -4.11
CA ASN A 117 -8.25 -17.78 -3.29
C ASN A 117 -9.38 -18.43 -4.10
N ALA A 118 -10.17 -19.32 -3.47
CA ALA A 118 -11.21 -20.07 -4.16
C ALA A 118 -12.31 -19.19 -4.80
N THR A 119 -12.65 -18.06 -4.17
CA THR A 119 -13.66 -17.12 -4.67
C THR A 119 -13.07 -16.09 -5.65
N ASN A 120 -11.77 -15.84 -5.58
CA ASN A 120 -11.04 -14.93 -6.44
C ASN A 120 -9.69 -15.54 -6.87
N PRO A 121 -9.68 -16.47 -7.82
CA PRO A 121 -8.49 -17.25 -8.18
C PRO A 121 -7.40 -16.41 -8.85
N ASN A 122 -7.74 -15.22 -9.35
CA ASN A 122 -6.80 -14.31 -10.00
C ASN A 122 -6.23 -13.25 -9.03
N GLY A 123 -6.76 -13.13 -7.82
CA GLY A 123 -6.32 -12.11 -6.86
C GLY A 123 -6.69 -10.68 -7.30
N SER A 124 -5.79 -9.71 -7.03
CA SER A 124 -6.05 -8.29 -7.27
C SER A 124 -5.76 -7.87 -8.70
N TYR A 125 -6.79 -7.74 -9.52
CA TYR A 125 -6.69 -7.13 -10.85
C TYR A 125 -6.28 -5.65 -10.77
N ALA A 126 -6.72 -4.92 -9.74
CA ALA A 126 -6.32 -3.54 -9.52
C ALA A 126 -4.80 -3.43 -9.28
N ALA A 127 -4.22 -4.35 -8.49
CA ALA A 127 -2.76 -4.37 -8.28
C ALA A 127 -1.99 -4.66 -9.57
N SER A 128 -2.49 -5.58 -10.39
CA SER A 128 -1.88 -5.87 -11.70
C SER A 128 -1.95 -4.67 -12.63
N LEU A 129 -3.12 -4.02 -12.75
CA LEU A 129 -3.30 -2.85 -13.60
C LEU A 129 -2.42 -1.67 -13.15
N VAL A 130 -2.33 -1.43 -11.84
CA VAL A 130 -1.44 -0.42 -11.26
C VAL A 130 0.03 -0.72 -11.60
N THR A 131 0.43 -1.98 -11.50
CA THR A 131 1.81 -2.40 -11.82
C THR A 131 2.14 -2.18 -13.30
N GLU A 132 1.19 -2.47 -14.20
CA GLU A 132 1.31 -2.19 -15.63
C GLU A 132 1.45 -0.68 -15.91
N ALA A 133 0.64 0.14 -15.25
CA ALA A 133 0.69 1.59 -15.36
C ALA A 133 2.05 2.17 -14.90
N PHE A 134 2.61 1.63 -13.82
CA PHE A 134 3.92 2.07 -13.32
C PHE A 134 5.05 1.69 -14.28
N LEU A 135 5.01 0.47 -14.83
CA LEU A 135 5.97 0.08 -15.85
C LEU A 135 5.85 0.96 -17.10
N TYR A 136 4.62 1.20 -17.58
CA TYR A 136 4.34 2.10 -18.70
C TYR A 136 4.94 3.49 -18.44
N LYS A 137 4.70 4.07 -17.25
CA LYS A 137 5.23 5.39 -16.90
C LYS A 137 6.76 5.42 -16.96
N LEU A 138 7.43 4.44 -16.35
CA LEU A 138 8.89 4.36 -16.37
C LEU A 138 9.45 4.19 -17.79
N GLN A 139 8.78 3.43 -18.65
CA GLN A 139 9.21 3.20 -20.02
C GLN A 139 9.00 4.42 -20.92
N THR A 140 7.95 5.21 -20.69
CA THR A 140 7.62 6.39 -21.51
C THR A 140 8.37 7.65 -21.12
N MET A 141 8.87 7.75 -19.87
CA MET A 141 9.58 8.93 -19.39
C MET A 141 11.08 8.97 -19.71
N GLY A 142 11.61 8.02 -20.47
CA GLY A 142 13.03 7.99 -20.81
C GLY A 142 13.96 7.65 -19.64
N THR A 143 13.44 7.13 -18.52
CA THR A 143 14.22 6.68 -17.35
C THR A 143 15.10 5.47 -17.64
N GLY A 144 15.20 5.12 -18.94
CA GLY A 144 15.94 3.99 -19.44
C GLY A 144 15.10 2.70 -19.46
N ASN A 145 15.67 1.71 -20.07
CA ASN A 145 15.05 0.46 -20.42
C ASN A 145 14.65 -0.39 -19.21
N VAL A 146 13.56 -0.05 -18.51
CA VAL A 146 13.02 -0.84 -17.40
C VAL A 146 12.35 -2.08 -17.97
N ASP A 147 12.79 -3.26 -17.56
CA ASP A 147 12.36 -4.55 -18.10
C ASP A 147 11.03 -5.00 -17.48
N MET A 148 10.83 -4.76 -16.19
CA MET A 148 9.65 -5.20 -15.42
C MET A 148 9.40 -4.32 -14.20
N PHE A 149 8.24 -4.49 -13.58
CA PHE A 149 7.89 -3.82 -12.33
C PHE A 149 7.36 -4.85 -11.31
N LEU A 150 7.72 -4.67 -10.04
CA LEU A 150 7.18 -5.43 -8.91
C LEU A 150 6.51 -4.49 -7.90
N GLN A 151 5.33 -4.88 -7.45
CA GLN A 151 4.47 -4.14 -6.52
C GLN A 151 3.93 -5.08 -5.44
N ASN A 152 3.86 -4.60 -4.21
CA ASN A 152 3.15 -5.27 -3.13
C ASN A 152 1.64 -4.99 -3.20
N ALA A 153 0.82 -5.99 -2.95
CA ALA A 153 -0.64 -5.86 -2.99
C ALA A 153 -1.18 -4.77 -2.06
N GLY A 154 -0.53 -4.58 -0.91
CA GLY A 154 -0.93 -3.64 0.14
C GLY A 154 -0.80 -2.17 -0.25
N GLY A 155 0.02 -1.86 -1.25
CA GLY A 155 0.13 -0.51 -1.81
C GLY A 155 -1.12 -0.08 -2.58
N VAL A 156 -1.94 -1.05 -3.03
CA VAL A 156 -3.19 -0.82 -3.78
C VAL A 156 -4.37 -1.10 -2.87
N ARG A 157 -5.08 -0.06 -2.44
CA ARG A 157 -5.96 -0.11 -1.26
C ARG A 157 -7.40 -0.51 -1.54
N THR A 158 -7.89 -0.24 -2.74
CA THR A 158 -9.30 -0.43 -3.10
C THR A 158 -9.45 -1.17 -4.43
N ALA A 159 -10.66 -1.63 -4.75
CA ALA A 159 -11.07 -1.86 -6.13
C ALA A 159 -11.15 -0.53 -6.87
N ILE A 160 -11.16 -0.56 -8.21
CA ILE A 160 -11.40 0.62 -9.02
C ILE A 160 -12.86 0.58 -9.48
N PRO A 161 -13.69 1.53 -9.07
CA PRO A 161 -15.11 1.54 -9.45
C PRO A 161 -15.29 1.80 -10.95
N ALA A 162 -16.33 1.25 -11.54
CA ALA A 162 -16.73 1.59 -12.90
C ALA A 162 -17.26 3.03 -12.98
N GLY A 163 -17.11 3.66 -14.14
CA GLY A 163 -17.56 5.02 -14.40
C GLY A 163 -16.42 6.01 -14.58
N GLU A 164 -16.63 7.24 -14.17
CA GLU A 164 -15.65 8.31 -14.27
C GLU A 164 -14.47 8.07 -13.30
N PHE A 165 -13.25 8.27 -13.81
CA PHE A 165 -12.04 8.19 -13.01
C PHE A 165 -11.50 9.59 -12.71
N SER A 166 -11.52 9.98 -11.45
CA SER A 166 -11.06 11.28 -10.97
C SER A 166 -9.71 11.19 -10.24
N TYR A 167 -9.12 12.36 -9.93
CA TYR A 167 -7.96 12.44 -9.05
C TYR A 167 -8.23 11.79 -7.68
N ASP A 168 -9.41 12.02 -7.07
CA ASP A 168 -9.77 11.38 -5.80
C ASP A 168 -9.81 9.85 -5.91
N THR A 169 -10.31 9.32 -7.03
CA THR A 169 -10.29 7.87 -7.28
C THR A 169 -8.85 7.34 -7.27
N GLY A 170 -7.93 8.05 -7.93
CA GLY A 170 -6.51 7.68 -7.97
C GLY A 170 -5.82 7.74 -6.61
N TYR A 171 -6.01 8.81 -5.85
CA TYR A 171 -5.41 8.95 -4.52
C TYR A 171 -6.06 8.06 -3.45
N ASN A 172 -7.35 7.71 -3.58
CA ASN A 172 -7.97 6.72 -2.71
C ASN A 172 -7.46 5.30 -3.01
N LEU A 173 -7.20 4.99 -4.27
CA LEU A 173 -6.58 3.73 -4.68
C LEU A 173 -5.14 3.62 -4.16
N LEU A 174 -4.37 4.70 -4.22
CA LEU A 174 -2.93 4.79 -3.97
C LEU A 174 -2.62 5.95 -2.99
N PRO A 175 -2.97 5.83 -1.69
CA PRO A 175 -2.97 6.96 -0.77
C PRO A 175 -1.60 7.28 -0.14
N PHE A 176 -0.57 6.51 -0.44
CA PHE A 176 0.74 6.71 0.16
C PHE A 176 1.62 7.66 -0.67
N ALA A 177 2.47 8.43 -0.01
CA ALA A 177 3.45 9.31 -0.66
C ALA A 177 4.68 8.51 -1.14
N ASN A 178 4.45 7.43 -1.89
CA ASN A 178 5.52 6.64 -2.49
C ASN A 178 5.93 7.22 -3.84
N THR A 179 7.20 7.03 -4.18
CA THR A 179 7.75 7.31 -5.52
C THR A 179 8.04 6.01 -6.26
N LEU A 180 8.18 6.09 -7.60
CA LEU A 180 8.68 4.99 -8.40
C LEU A 180 10.21 4.92 -8.27
N TYR A 181 10.74 3.72 -8.07
CA TYR A 181 12.15 3.45 -7.82
C TYR A 181 12.69 2.42 -8.81
N VAL A 182 13.94 2.55 -9.25
CA VAL A 182 14.54 1.66 -10.25
C VAL A 182 15.84 1.06 -9.72
N PHE A 183 16.00 -0.25 -9.87
CA PHE A 183 17.19 -1.02 -9.53
C PHE A 183 17.76 -1.76 -10.75
N SER A 184 19.06 -2.08 -10.68
CA SER A 184 19.69 -3.13 -11.48
C SER A 184 19.87 -4.35 -10.60
N MET A 185 19.24 -5.48 -10.96
CA MET A 185 19.22 -6.70 -10.16
C MET A 185 19.44 -7.94 -11.01
N SER A 186 20.14 -8.93 -10.44
CA SER A 186 20.20 -10.25 -11.08
C SER A 186 18.85 -10.97 -11.01
N GLY A 187 18.60 -11.91 -11.92
CA GLY A 187 17.40 -12.75 -11.84
C GLY A 187 17.30 -13.52 -10.52
N ALA A 188 18.44 -13.93 -9.94
CA ALA A 188 18.45 -14.58 -8.62
C ALA A 188 17.92 -13.64 -7.52
N GLU A 189 18.33 -12.37 -7.52
CA GLU A 189 17.84 -11.37 -6.56
C GLU A 189 16.37 -11.04 -6.78
N ILE A 190 15.90 -11.01 -8.04
CA ILE A 190 14.48 -10.83 -8.37
C ILE A 190 13.65 -11.99 -7.80
N LYS A 191 14.07 -13.24 -8.03
CA LYS A 191 13.43 -14.38 -7.41
C LYS A 191 13.41 -14.27 -5.88
N GLN A 192 14.51 -13.86 -5.28
CA GLN A 192 14.65 -13.72 -3.82
C GLN A 192 13.64 -12.71 -3.26
N VAL A 193 13.53 -11.50 -3.83
CA VAL A 193 12.57 -10.50 -3.32
C VAL A 193 11.12 -10.94 -3.48
N MET A 194 10.79 -11.67 -4.55
CA MET A 194 9.44 -12.21 -4.74
C MET A 194 9.11 -13.29 -3.70
N GLU A 195 10.06 -14.17 -3.40
CA GLU A 195 9.92 -15.19 -2.34
C GLU A 195 9.81 -14.54 -0.96
N GLU A 196 10.56 -13.49 -0.68
CA GLU A 196 10.48 -12.71 0.57
C GLU A 196 9.10 -12.07 0.75
N GLY A 197 8.56 -11.45 -0.29
CA GLY A 197 7.20 -10.89 -0.28
C GLY A 197 6.13 -11.96 -0.08
N MET A 198 6.27 -13.10 -0.75
CA MET A 198 5.39 -14.25 -0.62
C MET A 198 5.45 -14.84 0.81
N GLU A 199 6.65 -15.02 1.37
CA GLU A 199 6.84 -15.51 2.74
C GLU A 199 6.14 -14.60 3.75
N ASN A 200 6.36 -13.28 3.65
CA ASN A 200 5.73 -12.33 4.57
C ASN A 200 4.21 -12.25 4.39
N ALA A 201 3.70 -12.54 3.18
CA ALA A 201 2.26 -12.57 2.92
C ALA A 201 1.56 -13.80 3.54
N LEU A 202 2.28 -14.92 3.67
CA LEU A 202 1.68 -16.22 4.01
C LEU A 202 2.05 -16.74 5.41
N LYS A 203 3.11 -16.23 6.03
CA LYS A 203 3.50 -16.63 7.38
C LYS A 203 2.51 -16.16 8.43
N GLU A 204 2.43 -16.86 9.55
CA GLU A 204 1.67 -16.41 10.72
C GLU A 204 2.16 -15.03 11.21
N GLY A 205 1.23 -14.15 11.52
CA GLY A 205 1.53 -12.77 11.92
C GLY A 205 2.10 -11.89 10.80
N GLY A 206 2.16 -12.39 9.57
CA GLY A 206 2.60 -11.62 8.41
C GLY A 206 1.52 -10.70 7.84
N SER A 207 1.83 -10.05 6.73
CA SER A 207 0.94 -9.10 6.07
C SER A 207 0.55 -9.58 4.68
N THR A 208 -0.73 -9.85 4.44
CA THR A 208 -1.25 -10.16 3.09
C THR A 208 -0.91 -9.07 2.07
N GLY A 209 -0.64 -7.86 2.55
CA GLY A 209 -0.19 -6.74 1.73
C GLY A 209 1.15 -6.98 1.03
N SER A 210 1.97 -7.89 1.53
CA SER A 210 3.27 -8.20 0.93
C SER A 210 3.19 -9.04 -0.35
N PHE A 211 2.02 -9.62 -0.66
CA PHE A 211 1.87 -10.50 -1.81
C PHE A 211 2.29 -9.81 -3.12
N PRO A 212 3.18 -10.45 -3.93
CA PRO A 212 3.79 -9.81 -5.10
C PRO A 212 2.86 -9.78 -6.32
N TYR A 213 2.77 -8.63 -6.96
CA TYR A 213 2.21 -8.45 -8.31
C TYR A 213 3.27 -7.88 -9.24
N GLY A 214 3.21 -8.25 -10.52
CA GLY A 214 4.22 -7.85 -11.47
C GLY A 214 3.69 -7.46 -12.85
N ALA A 215 4.36 -6.52 -13.51
CA ALA A 215 4.20 -6.20 -14.92
C ALA A 215 5.44 -6.63 -15.71
N ALA A 216 5.24 -7.20 -16.90
CA ALA A 216 6.25 -7.84 -17.73
C ALA A 216 7.03 -8.98 -17.01
N ILE A 217 6.51 -9.46 -15.91
CA ILE A 217 6.94 -10.67 -15.18
C ILE A 217 5.70 -11.44 -14.78
N ARG A 218 5.70 -12.77 -14.96
CA ARG A 218 4.64 -13.66 -14.51
C ARG A 218 5.23 -14.88 -13.80
N TYR A 219 4.46 -15.48 -12.90
CA TYR A 219 4.97 -16.58 -12.11
C TYR A 219 3.88 -17.57 -11.68
N GLU A 220 4.32 -18.78 -11.36
CA GLU A 220 3.52 -19.83 -10.72
C GLU A 220 4.03 -20.06 -9.31
N ALA A 221 3.12 -20.10 -8.33
CA ALA A 221 3.48 -20.32 -6.94
C ALA A 221 2.46 -21.18 -6.19
N THR A 222 2.87 -21.71 -5.04
CA THR A 222 2.04 -22.53 -4.15
C THR A 222 1.95 -21.88 -2.77
N LYS A 223 0.86 -22.13 -2.05
CA LYS A 223 0.69 -21.72 -0.66
C LYS A 223 1.69 -22.40 0.27
N SER A 224 1.87 -23.68 0.10
CA SER A 224 2.80 -24.50 0.90
C SER A 224 4.26 -24.28 0.52
N GLY A 225 5.15 -24.62 1.41
CA GLY A 225 6.59 -24.50 1.24
C GLY A 225 7.20 -23.47 2.18
N VAL A 226 8.53 -23.41 2.16
CA VAL A 226 9.33 -22.45 2.93
C VAL A 226 9.90 -21.38 2.00
N LEU A 227 10.44 -20.33 2.55
CA LEU A 227 11.12 -19.26 1.81
C LEU A 227 12.10 -19.85 0.77
N GLY A 228 11.99 -19.39 -0.47
CA GLY A 228 12.81 -19.84 -1.61
C GLY A 228 12.22 -21.00 -2.40
N THR A 229 11.12 -21.61 -1.94
CA THR A 229 10.54 -22.81 -2.58
C THR A 229 9.09 -22.65 -3.05
N ARG A 230 8.43 -21.53 -2.72
CA ARG A 230 7.03 -21.32 -3.09
C ARG A 230 6.85 -20.98 -4.56
N ILE A 231 7.77 -20.21 -5.13
CA ILE A 231 7.69 -19.80 -6.54
C ILE A 231 8.35 -20.89 -7.40
N LYS A 232 7.55 -21.53 -8.25
CA LYS A 232 7.95 -22.68 -9.06
C LYS A 232 8.49 -22.30 -10.43
N LYS A 233 7.90 -21.25 -11.02
CA LYS A 233 8.25 -20.79 -12.35
C LYS A 233 8.18 -19.27 -12.37
N ILE A 234 9.15 -18.63 -13.00
CA ILE A 234 9.13 -17.21 -13.31
C ILE A 234 9.47 -17.04 -14.79
N GLU A 235 8.67 -16.23 -15.48
CA GLU A 235 8.92 -15.82 -16.85
C GLU A 235 8.88 -14.31 -16.93
N VAL A 236 9.74 -13.75 -17.76
CA VAL A 236 9.83 -12.33 -18.04
C VAL A 236 9.49 -12.07 -19.49
N LYS A 237 8.81 -10.97 -19.76
CA LYS A 237 8.46 -10.56 -21.12
C LYS A 237 9.64 -9.84 -21.74
N ASP A 238 10.16 -10.41 -22.83
CA ASP A 238 11.21 -9.75 -23.60
C ASP A 238 10.65 -8.45 -24.21
N ARG A 239 11.27 -7.34 -23.87
CA ARG A 239 10.77 -6.02 -24.25
C ARG A 239 10.83 -5.74 -25.74
N THR A 240 11.77 -6.38 -26.45
CA THR A 240 11.96 -6.20 -27.89
C THR A 240 11.04 -7.10 -28.70
N THR A 241 10.95 -8.37 -28.33
CA THR A 241 10.16 -9.37 -29.07
C THR A 241 8.74 -9.55 -28.53
N GLY A 242 8.48 -9.13 -27.29
CA GLY A 242 7.20 -9.37 -26.61
C GLY A 242 6.98 -10.82 -26.14
N GLU A 243 7.95 -11.70 -26.37
CA GLU A 243 7.88 -13.11 -25.96
C GLU A 243 8.12 -13.31 -24.48
N TRP A 244 7.46 -14.30 -23.90
CA TRP A 244 7.71 -14.73 -22.53
C TRP A 244 8.87 -15.75 -22.50
N LYS A 245 9.92 -15.46 -21.73
CA LYS A 245 11.11 -16.30 -21.57
C LYS A 245 11.32 -16.61 -20.08
N PRO A 246 11.86 -17.79 -19.74
CA PRO A 246 12.24 -18.07 -18.36
C PRO A 246 13.16 -16.98 -17.80
N LEU A 247 12.99 -16.64 -16.53
CA LEU A 247 13.89 -15.71 -15.83
C LEU A 247 15.30 -16.33 -15.78
N ASP A 248 16.26 -15.69 -16.41
CA ASP A 248 17.67 -16.08 -16.31
C ASP A 248 18.25 -15.54 -14.99
N LEU A 249 18.60 -16.42 -14.08
CA LEU A 249 19.06 -16.08 -12.74
C LEU A 249 20.39 -15.32 -12.73
N ALA A 250 21.22 -15.50 -13.75
CA ALA A 250 22.52 -14.84 -13.86
C ALA A 250 22.46 -13.49 -14.59
N LYS A 251 21.43 -13.27 -15.40
CA LYS A 251 21.26 -12.03 -16.17
C LYS A 251 20.88 -10.88 -15.24
N THR A 252 21.40 -9.68 -15.53
CA THR A 252 20.98 -8.44 -14.88
C THR A 252 19.81 -7.81 -15.64
N TYR A 253 18.81 -7.38 -14.87
CA TYR A 253 17.59 -6.72 -15.35
C TYR A 253 17.45 -5.35 -14.69
N LYS A 254 16.85 -4.39 -15.37
CA LYS A 254 16.35 -3.17 -14.77
C LYS A 254 14.93 -3.39 -14.26
N ILE A 255 14.72 -3.26 -12.97
CA ILE A 255 13.43 -3.49 -12.33
C ILE A 255 12.89 -2.23 -11.65
N GLY A 256 11.63 -1.92 -11.91
CA GLY A 256 10.89 -0.89 -11.18
C GLY A 256 10.22 -1.44 -9.92
N THR A 257 10.11 -0.62 -8.90
CA THR A 257 9.30 -0.87 -7.69
C THR A 257 8.88 0.46 -7.06
N ASN A 258 8.18 0.45 -5.94
CA ASN A 258 7.88 1.67 -5.18
C ASN A 258 8.95 1.95 -4.11
N SER A 259 9.06 3.21 -3.67
CA SER A 259 10.07 3.64 -2.68
C SER A 259 9.94 2.95 -1.32
N TYR A 260 8.74 2.51 -0.93
CA TYR A 260 8.50 1.76 0.31
C TYR A 260 9.18 0.38 0.25
N LEU A 261 8.96 -0.38 -0.84
CA LEU A 261 9.64 -1.67 -1.05
C LEU A 261 11.15 -1.49 -1.26
N ALA A 262 11.57 -0.43 -1.97
CA ALA A 262 12.97 -0.10 -2.13
C ALA A 262 13.70 0.10 -0.79
N GLY A 263 12.98 0.53 0.26
CA GLY A 263 13.47 0.60 1.63
C GLY A 263 13.48 -0.73 2.39
N GLY A 264 13.23 -1.87 1.74
CA GLY A 264 13.22 -3.20 2.38
C GLY A 264 12.02 -3.45 3.29
N LYS A 265 10.95 -2.68 3.11
CA LYS A 265 9.74 -2.79 3.93
C LYS A 265 8.87 -3.97 3.49
N ASP A 266 7.87 -4.29 4.32
CA ASP A 266 6.89 -5.35 4.05
C ASP A 266 7.53 -6.74 3.82
N GLY A 267 8.70 -6.96 4.43
CA GLY A 267 9.44 -8.22 4.31
C GLY A 267 10.33 -8.34 3.06
N TRP A 268 10.34 -7.38 2.14
CA TRP A 268 11.14 -7.39 0.90
C TRP A 268 12.59 -6.93 1.17
N VAL A 269 13.26 -7.64 2.07
CA VAL A 269 14.52 -7.23 2.71
C VAL A 269 15.66 -7.04 1.70
N THR A 270 15.71 -7.86 0.66
CA THR A 270 16.77 -7.81 -0.35
C THR A 270 16.75 -6.49 -1.13
N PHE A 271 15.60 -5.86 -1.37
CA PHE A 271 15.56 -4.51 -1.95
C PHE A 271 16.33 -3.49 -1.08
N GLY A 272 16.07 -3.48 0.24
CA GLY A 272 16.77 -2.60 1.17
C GLY A 272 18.28 -2.85 1.15
N LYS A 273 18.72 -4.10 1.21
CA LYS A 273 20.15 -4.46 1.13
C LYS A 273 20.79 -3.97 -0.17
N ILE A 274 20.13 -4.11 -1.31
CA ILE A 274 20.62 -3.63 -2.60
C ILE A 274 20.73 -2.11 -2.60
N LYS A 275 19.69 -1.42 -2.09
CA LYS A 275 19.70 0.04 -1.95
C LYS A 275 20.90 0.53 -1.15
N ASP A 276 21.17 -0.11 -0.02
CA ASP A 276 22.24 0.29 0.90
C ASP A 276 23.64 -0.02 0.33
N THR A 277 23.79 -1.09 -0.46
CA THR A 277 25.10 -1.55 -0.95
C THR A 277 25.45 -1.10 -2.35
N ARG A 278 24.48 -0.98 -3.24
CA ARG A 278 24.67 -0.65 -4.67
C ARG A 278 23.88 0.57 -5.13
N GLY A 279 23.03 1.09 -4.25
CA GLY A 279 22.14 2.19 -4.60
C GLY A 279 20.98 1.76 -5.49
N GLY A 280 20.41 2.74 -6.16
CA GLY A 280 19.29 2.66 -7.10
C GLY A 280 18.86 4.08 -7.43
N THR A 281 17.85 4.23 -8.25
CA THR A 281 17.37 5.54 -8.69
C THR A 281 15.96 5.79 -8.17
N ASP A 282 15.80 6.75 -7.26
CA ASP A 282 14.49 7.33 -6.98
C ASP A 282 14.14 8.27 -8.14
N THR A 283 13.02 8.03 -8.78
CA THR A 283 12.59 8.87 -9.91
C THR A 283 11.85 10.12 -9.46
N TYR A 284 11.51 10.23 -8.17
CA TYR A 284 10.66 11.28 -7.59
C TYR A 284 9.27 11.39 -8.24
N ILE A 285 8.87 10.40 -9.03
CA ILE A 285 7.52 10.35 -9.60
C ILE A 285 6.58 9.82 -8.52
N ASP A 286 5.62 10.63 -8.13
CA ASP A 286 4.52 10.19 -7.27
C ASP A 286 3.76 9.04 -7.91
N TYR A 287 3.59 7.93 -7.18
CA TYR A 287 3.03 6.72 -7.74
C TYR A 287 1.53 6.83 -8.04
N ALA A 288 0.76 7.60 -7.24
CA ALA A 288 -0.64 7.84 -7.52
C ALA A 288 -0.78 8.68 -8.80
N LYS A 289 0.04 9.72 -8.94
CA LYS A 289 0.09 10.55 -10.15
C LYS A 289 0.49 9.74 -11.38
N ALA A 290 1.42 8.78 -11.24
CA ALA A 290 1.80 7.89 -12.34
C ALA A 290 0.61 7.06 -12.87
N PHE A 291 -0.24 6.56 -11.97
CA PHE A 291 -1.46 5.84 -12.35
C PHE A 291 -2.52 6.77 -12.95
N ILE A 292 -2.73 7.94 -12.36
CA ILE A 292 -3.64 8.98 -12.87
C ILE A 292 -3.25 9.38 -14.30
N ASP A 293 -1.96 9.62 -14.55
CA ASP A 293 -1.43 9.93 -15.88
C ASP A 293 -1.68 8.80 -16.88
N TYR A 294 -1.48 7.54 -16.44
CA TYR A 294 -1.77 6.38 -17.28
C TYR A 294 -3.25 6.34 -17.70
N VAL A 295 -4.17 6.58 -16.77
CA VAL A 295 -5.61 6.64 -17.09
C VAL A 295 -5.91 7.80 -18.04
N ALA A 296 -5.28 8.96 -17.81
CA ALA A 296 -5.44 10.13 -18.68
C ALA A 296 -4.94 9.85 -20.11
N ASP A 297 -3.81 9.15 -20.27
CA ASP A 297 -3.25 8.78 -21.56
C ASP A 297 -4.11 7.75 -22.29
N LYS A 298 -4.61 6.74 -21.56
CA LYS A 298 -5.45 5.67 -22.13
C LYS A 298 -6.89 6.12 -22.40
N LYS A 299 -7.36 7.18 -21.73
CA LYS A 299 -8.74 7.69 -21.76
C LYS A 299 -9.77 6.73 -21.17
N SER A 300 -9.63 5.44 -21.40
CA SER A 300 -10.46 4.38 -20.83
C SER A 300 -9.59 3.21 -20.40
N ILE A 301 -9.88 2.66 -19.24
CA ILE A 301 -9.25 1.45 -18.69
C ILE A 301 -10.31 0.39 -18.41
N THR A 302 -9.90 -0.85 -18.48
CA THR A 302 -10.74 -2.01 -18.18
C THR A 302 -9.98 -3.04 -17.37
N ILE A 303 -10.65 -4.10 -16.95
CA ILE A 303 -10.03 -5.20 -16.22
C ILE A 303 -8.97 -5.87 -17.12
N PRO A 304 -7.73 -6.08 -16.64
CA PRO A 304 -6.72 -6.80 -17.40
C PRO A 304 -7.10 -8.25 -17.61
N THR A 305 -6.64 -8.85 -18.70
CA THR A 305 -6.94 -10.25 -19.04
C THR A 305 -6.30 -11.27 -18.08
N THR A 306 -5.26 -10.86 -17.36
CA THR A 306 -4.53 -11.69 -16.39
C THR A 306 -3.92 -10.83 -15.30
N THR A 307 -3.69 -11.41 -14.13
CA THR A 307 -2.92 -10.79 -13.04
C THR A 307 -1.43 -11.18 -13.09
N ASN A 308 -1.00 -11.95 -14.10
CA ASN A 308 0.36 -12.49 -14.19
C ASN A 308 0.75 -13.43 -13.02
N VAL A 309 -0.22 -13.84 -12.23
CA VAL A 309 -0.04 -14.74 -11.09
C VAL A 309 -0.87 -16.01 -11.30
N LYS A 310 -0.22 -17.16 -11.21
CA LYS A 310 -0.88 -18.45 -11.10
C LYS A 310 -0.55 -19.04 -9.74
N TYR A 311 -1.50 -19.03 -8.84
CA TYR A 311 -1.30 -19.41 -7.45
C TYR A 311 -2.16 -20.61 -7.09
N ASP A 312 -1.51 -21.69 -6.63
CA ASP A 312 -2.18 -22.89 -6.12
C ASP A 312 -2.37 -22.76 -4.60
N PHE A 313 -3.57 -22.38 -4.20
CA PHE A 313 -3.94 -22.19 -2.80
C PHE A 313 -4.35 -23.50 -2.10
N ASN A 314 -4.40 -24.63 -2.84
CA ASN A 314 -4.71 -25.97 -2.31
C ASN A 314 -3.45 -26.77 -1.96
N LYS A 315 -2.29 -26.33 -2.42
CA LYS A 315 -0.99 -26.98 -2.20
C LYS A 315 -0.08 -26.14 -1.33
#